data_fbd964bdf4fef037b5aa71920cd41b84
#
_entry.id   fbd964bdf4fef037b5aa71920cd41b84
#
_cell.length_a   1.000
_cell.length_b   1.000
_cell.length_c   1.000
_cell.angle_alpha   90.00
_cell.angle_beta   90.00
_cell.angle_gamma   90.00
#
_symmetry.space_group_name_H-M   'P 1'
#
loop_
_entity.id
_entity.type
_entity.pdbx_description
1 polymer ?
#
loop_
_entity_poly.entity_id
_entity_poly.type
_entity_poly.pdbx_seq_one_letter_code
_entity_poly.pdbx_strand_id
1 'polypeptide(L)'
;MPGKLWSIVLAGGEGSRLREHARDERGRPAPKQFCPLGGCRPPLAAAIERAESLMPPERVVLSVIEAHHRWWSVQLAGRAPETIISQPLPRGTATGILLPLLAILERDPNARVLILPADHAVEEETVLRRALERAAWVAAERPDAPVLLGITPTSADGDLGWVVPAGQPDADSHAVEAFVEKPGPEIARRLMSAGAMWNSFLIATRGSTLMHLFARHLPELHARLAALPRVLASGTKRPIETLASLPSRDFSHDLLTPAAAGLRVIRVPACGWTDLGTPARLFVWLATHGAPVEAGGSELA
;
A
#
# COMPACT_ATOMS: atom_id res chain seq x y z
N MET A 1 -7.38 25.86 8.15
CA MET A 1 -7.80 24.66 8.91
C MET A 1 -6.87 23.51 8.53
N PRO A 2 -6.49 22.60 9.44
CA PRO A 2 -5.75 21.42 9.05
C PRO A 2 -6.58 20.63 8.03
N GLY A 3 -5.93 20.12 6.97
CA GLY A 3 -6.59 19.35 5.92
C GLY A 3 -7.20 18.04 6.47
N LYS A 4 -8.20 17.54 5.77
CA LYS A 4 -8.86 16.27 6.15
C LYS A 4 -7.91 15.09 5.93
N LEU A 5 -8.17 14.00 6.65
CA LEU A 5 -7.47 12.74 6.42
C LEU A 5 -8.15 12.00 5.26
N TRP A 6 -7.35 11.56 4.30
CA TRP A 6 -7.69 10.78 3.12
C TRP A 6 -6.89 9.50 3.09
N SER A 7 -7.30 8.51 2.34
CA SER A 7 -6.46 7.35 2.06
C SER A 7 -6.36 7.05 0.56
N ILE A 8 -5.21 6.47 0.19
CA ILE A 8 -4.97 5.84 -1.10
C ILE A 8 -4.77 4.36 -0.85
N VAL A 9 -5.73 3.54 -1.29
CA VAL A 9 -5.63 2.08 -1.23
C VAL A 9 -5.11 1.57 -2.55
N LEU A 10 -3.94 0.94 -2.54
CA LEU A 10 -3.22 0.49 -3.73
C LEU A 10 -3.63 -0.93 -4.11
N ALA A 11 -4.48 -1.07 -5.10
CA ALA A 11 -5.01 -2.35 -5.59
C ALA A 11 -4.56 -2.69 -7.03
N GLY A 12 -3.47 -2.09 -7.51
CA GLY A 12 -2.94 -2.26 -8.87
C GLY A 12 -1.90 -3.37 -9.04
N GLY A 13 -1.53 -4.10 -7.99
CA GLY A 13 -0.54 -5.17 -8.06
C GLY A 13 -0.99 -6.33 -8.96
N GLU A 14 -0.10 -6.82 -9.81
CA GLU A 14 -0.39 -7.98 -10.70
C GLU A 14 -0.41 -9.32 -9.96
N GLY A 15 0.25 -9.41 -8.79
CA GLY A 15 0.33 -10.64 -7.99
C GLY A 15 0.95 -11.82 -8.74
N SER A 16 1.86 -11.55 -9.68
CA SER A 16 2.41 -12.54 -10.62
C SER A 16 3.03 -13.76 -9.94
N ARG A 17 3.70 -13.57 -8.79
CA ARG A 17 4.32 -14.65 -8.00
C ARG A 17 3.32 -15.63 -7.40
N LEU A 18 2.07 -15.21 -7.20
CA LEU A 18 1.01 -16.02 -6.61
C LEU A 18 -0.09 -16.42 -7.59
N ARG A 19 0.09 -16.15 -8.88
CA ARG A 19 -0.94 -16.41 -9.92
C ARG A 19 -1.45 -17.86 -9.92
N GLU A 20 -0.60 -18.83 -9.61
CA GLU A 20 -0.98 -20.26 -9.55
C GLU A 20 -1.73 -20.62 -8.26
N HIS A 21 -1.58 -19.82 -7.21
CA HIS A 21 -2.13 -20.09 -5.88
C HIS A 21 -3.33 -19.18 -5.53
N ALA A 22 -3.49 -18.04 -6.19
CA ALA A 22 -4.57 -17.10 -5.95
C ALA A 22 -5.68 -17.29 -6.99
N ARG A 23 -6.88 -17.64 -6.51
CA ARG A 23 -8.05 -17.90 -7.37
C ARG A 23 -9.24 -17.09 -6.90
N ASP A 24 -10.05 -16.61 -7.86
CA ASP A 24 -11.32 -15.96 -7.57
C ASP A 24 -12.38 -16.99 -7.10
N GLU A 25 -13.55 -16.52 -6.71
CA GLU A 25 -14.68 -17.34 -6.26
C GLU A 25 -15.14 -18.40 -7.30
N ARG A 26 -14.74 -18.24 -8.57
CA ARG A 26 -15.02 -19.18 -9.66
C ARG A 26 -13.84 -20.10 -9.96
N GLY A 27 -12.81 -20.12 -9.10
CA GLY A 27 -11.62 -20.95 -9.27
C GLY A 27 -10.65 -20.49 -10.35
N ARG A 28 -10.81 -19.30 -10.94
CA ARG A 28 -9.93 -18.76 -12.00
C ARG A 28 -8.76 -17.99 -11.38
N PRO A 29 -7.55 -18.07 -11.98
CA PRO A 29 -6.42 -17.26 -11.53
C PRO A 29 -6.78 -15.76 -11.50
N ALA A 30 -6.50 -15.11 -10.36
CA ALA A 30 -6.77 -13.70 -10.15
C ALA A 30 -5.68 -13.06 -9.29
N PRO A 31 -5.49 -11.73 -9.35
CA PRO A 31 -4.57 -11.05 -8.45
C PRO A 31 -5.01 -11.24 -6.99
N LYS A 32 -4.04 -11.52 -6.12
CA LYS A 32 -4.27 -11.94 -4.72
C LYS A 32 -5.19 -11.03 -3.93
N GLN A 33 -5.12 -9.71 -4.18
CA GLN A 33 -5.94 -8.72 -3.47
C GLN A 33 -7.46 -8.90 -3.70
N PHE A 34 -7.85 -9.59 -4.76
CA PHE A 34 -9.25 -9.87 -5.08
C PHE A 34 -9.71 -11.29 -4.71
N CYS A 35 -8.81 -12.11 -4.18
CA CYS A 35 -9.08 -13.52 -3.90
C CYS A 35 -9.47 -13.76 -2.44
N PRO A 36 -10.48 -14.60 -2.16
CA PRO A 36 -10.80 -15.05 -0.81
C PRO A 36 -9.76 -16.08 -0.35
N LEU A 37 -8.63 -15.60 0.15
CA LEU A 37 -7.52 -16.46 0.57
C LEU A 37 -7.91 -17.30 1.80
N GLY A 38 -7.98 -18.62 1.63
CA GLY A 38 -8.35 -19.57 2.70
C GLY A 38 -9.78 -19.43 3.21
N GLY A 39 -10.71 -18.97 2.36
CA GLY A 39 -12.10 -18.72 2.79
C GLY A 39 -12.29 -17.40 3.55
N CYS A 40 -11.21 -16.67 3.80
CA CYS A 40 -11.27 -15.30 4.34
C CYS A 40 -11.73 -14.31 3.28
N ARG A 41 -12.23 -13.17 3.71
CA ARG A 41 -12.55 -12.11 2.76
C ARG A 41 -11.31 -11.63 1.99
N PRO A 42 -11.48 -11.12 0.74
CA PRO A 42 -10.36 -10.62 -0.05
C PRO A 42 -9.54 -9.54 0.68
N PRO A 43 -8.21 -9.52 0.53
CA PRO A 43 -7.35 -8.51 1.14
C PRO A 43 -7.74 -7.06 0.80
N LEU A 44 -8.26 -6.79 -0.40
CA LEU A 44 -8.81 -5.49 -0.76
C LEU A 44 -9.94 -5.06 0.17
N ALA A 45 -10.88 -5.94 0.49
CA ALA A 45 -11.97 -5.63 1.39
C ALA A 45 -11.46 -5.30 2.81
N ALA A 46 -10.47 -6.05 3.30
CA ALA A 46 -9.82 -5.77 4.58
C ALA A 46 -9.09 -4.40 4.58
N ALA A 47 -8.38 -4.06 3.50
CA ALA A 47 -7.70 -2.78 3.37
C ALA A 47 -8.68 -1.58 3.32
N ILE A 48 -9.80 -1.74 2.64
CA ILE A 48 -10.87 -0.73 2.60
C ILE A 48 -11.46 -0.52 4.01
N GLU A 49 -11.83 -1.58 4.72
CA GLU A 49 -12.37 -1.49 6.07
C GLU A 49 -11.37 -0.87 7.04
N ARG A 50 -10.09 -1.20 6.92
CA ARG A 50 -9.00 -0.57 7.68
C ARG A 50 -8.97 0.94 7.42
N ALA A 51 -9.08 1.38 6.18
CA ALA A 51 -9.14 2.80 5.83
C ALA A 51 -10.42 3.47 6.37
N GLU A 52 -11.58 2.83 6.20
CA GLU A 52 -12.88 3.34 6.64
C GLU A 52 -13.05 3.37 8.16
N SER A 53 -12.24 2.62 8.90
CA SER A 53 -12.17 2.75 10.36
C SER A 53 -11.59 4.10 10.83
N LEU A 54 -10.94 4.86 9.92
CA LEU A 54 -10.26 6.12 10.22
C LEU A 54 -10.91 7.33 9.52
N MET A 55 -11.67 7.10 8.47
CA MET A 55 -12.29 8.16 7.66
C MET A 55 -13.52 7.65 6.91
N PRO A 56 -14.46 8.52 6.53
CA PRO A 56 -15.62 8.10 5.77
C PRO A 56 -15.29 7.65 4.33
N PRO A 57 -16.13 6.81 3.71
CA PRO A 57 -15.89 6.18 2.39
C PRO A 57 -15.53 7.16 1.27
N GLU A 58 -16.05 8.38 1.29
CA GLU A 58 -15.81 9.42 0.27
C GLU A 58 -14.36 9.93 0.27
N ARG A 59 -13.60 9.61 1.31
CA ARG A 59 -12.19 9.96 1.46
C ARG A 59 -11.26 8.75 1.33
N VAL A 60 -11.79 7.59 0.98
CA VAL A 60 -11.03 6.38 0.66
C VAL A 60 -10.93 6.24 -0.84
N VAL A 61 -9.78 6.57 -1.42
CA VAL A 61 -9.52 6.54 -2.87
C VAL A 61 -8.80 5.25 -3.24
N LEU A 62 -9.36 4.52 -4.19
CA LEU A 62 -8.87 3.23 -4.66
C LEU A 62 -8.04 3.43 -5.94
N SER A 63 -6.79 2.98 -5.93
CA SER A 63 -5.93 2.96 -7.12
C SER A 63 -5.96 1.56 -7.72
N VAL A 64 -6.64 1.40 -8.85
CA VAL A 64 -6.84 0.11 -9.55
C VAL A 64 -6.26 0.14 -10.95
N ILE A 65 -6.21 -1.02 -11.61
CA ILE A 65 -5.78 -1.16 -13.01
C ILE A 65 -6.94 -1.66 -13.85
N GLU A 66 -7.11 -1.11 -15.05
CA GLU A 66 -8.20 -1.45 -15.96
C GLU A 66 -8.22 -2.94 -16.32
N ALA A 67 -7.06 -3.55 -16.51
CA ALA A 67 -6.93 -4.99 -16.77
C ALA A 67 -7.56 -5.87 -15.67
N HIS A 68 -7.76 -5.33 -14.46
CA HIS A 68 -8.40 -6.02 -13.34
C HIS A 68 -9.87 -5.64 -13.16
N HIS A 69 -10.49 -4.93 -14.12
CA HIS A 69 -11.86 -4.41 -14.04
C HIS A 69 -12.88 -5.48 -13.62
N ARG A 70 -12.79 -6.69 -14.19
CA ARG A 70 -13.74 -7.78 -13.91
C ARG A 70 -13.80 -8.20 -12.44
N TRP A 71 -12.76 -7.93 -11.64
CA TRP A 71 -12.71 -8.26 -10.21
C TRP A 71 -13.08 -7.05 -9.35
N TRP A 72 -12.42 -5.89 -9.60
CA TRP A 72 -12.65 -4.73 -8.75
C TRP A 72 -14.03 -4.10 -8.98
N SER A 73 -14.62 -4.17 -10.18
CA SER A 73 -15.96 -3.62 -10.42
C SER A 73 -17.04 -4.30 -9.59
N VAL A 74 -16.88 -5.58 -9.28
CA VAL A 74 -17.80 -6.33 -8.41
C VAL A 74 -17.56 -5.95 -6.94
N GLN A 75 -16.30 -5.94 -6.49
CA GLN A 75 -15.96 -5.67 -5.09
C GLN A 75 -16.16 -4.20 -4.69
N LEU A 76 -16.08 -3.28 -5.65
CA LEU A 76 -16.28 -1.85 -5.45
C LEU A 76 -17.68 -1.36 -5.88
N ALA A 77 -18.61 -2.28 -6.11
CA ALA A 77 -19.97 -1.93 -6.47
C ALA A 77 -20.62 -1.03 -5.40
N GLY A 78 -21.28 0.04 -5.83
CA GLY A 78 -21.90 1.02 -4.94
C GLY A 78 -20.98 2.12 -4.39
N ARG A 79 -19.68 2.08 -4.68
CA ARG A 79 -18.77 3.18 -4.32
C ARG A 79 -18.92 4.35 -5.29
N ALA A 80 -18.72 5.56 -4.76
CA ALA A 80 -18.74 6.76 -5.56
C ALA A 80 -17.64 6.72 -6.64
N PRO A 81 -17.95 6.92 -7.93
CA PRO A 81 -17.00 6.76 -9.03
C PRO A 81 -15.73 7.62 -8.88
N GLU A 82 -15.84 8.79 -8.28
CA GLU A 82 -14.72 9.70 -8.02
C GLU A 82 -13.75 9.18 -6.95
N THR A 83 -14.08 8.10 -6.26
CA THR A 83 -13.17 7.41 -5.34
C THR A 83 -12.41 6.27 -6.00
N ILE A 84 -12.64 5.98 -7.27
CA ILE A 84 -11.99 4.91 -8.02
C ILE A 84 -11.12 5.49 -9.13
N ILE A 85 -9.81 5.38 -8.97
CA ILE A 85 -8.82 5.87 -9.95
C ILE A 85 -8.27 4.66 -10.71
N SER A 86 -8.81 4.41 -11.92
CA SER A 86 -8.35 3.33 -12.77
C SER A 86 -7.19 3.78 -13.67
N GLN A 87 -6.11 3.01 -13.65
CA GLN A 87 -4.97 3.17 -14.57
C GLN A 87 -5.21 2.25 -15.78
N PRO A 88 -5.15 2.76 -17.01
CA PRO A 88 -5.31 1.93 -18.21
C PRO A 88 -4.20 0.88 -18.37
N LEU A 89 -2.99 1.20 -17.92
CA LEU A 89 -1.81 0.33 -17.95
C LEU A 89 -1.04 0.44 -16.63
N PRO A 90 -0.41 -0.65 -16.14
CA PRO A 90 0.46 -0.60 -14.98
C PRO A 90 1.74 0.19 -15.30
N ARG A 91 2.01 1.24 -14.51
CA ARG A 91 3.20 2.09 -14.63
C ARG A 91 3.97 2.21 -13.31
N GLY A 92 3.95 1.13 -12.53
CA GLY A 92 4.61 1.04 -11.24
C GLY A 92 3.85 1.71 -10.09
N THR A 93 4.36 1.50 -8.88
CA THR A 93 3.74 1.97 -7.64
C THR A 93 3.75 3.49 -7.52
N ALA A 94 4.76 4.16 -8.07
CA ALA A 94 4.83 5.63 -8.05
C ALA A 94 3.67 6.28 -8.80
N THR A 95 3.33 5.79 -10.00
CA THR A 95 2.15 6.26 -10.76
C THR A 95 0.85 5.93 -10.02
N GLY A 96 0.78 4.73 -9.41
CA GLY A 96 -0.36 4.28 -8.62
C GLY A 96 -0.66 5.17 -7.41
N ILE A 97 0.33 5.88 -6.89
CA ILE A 97 0.18 6.84 -5.79
C ILE A 97 -0.06 8.26 -6.30
N LEU A 98 0.71 8.72 -7.29
CA LEU A 98 0.66 10.11 -7.73
C LEU A 98 -0.69 10.46 -8.37
N LEU A 99 -1.29 9.56 -9.14
CA LEU A 99 -2.59 9.82 -9.78
C LEU A 99 -3.72 10.06 -8.76
N PRO A 100 -3.98 9.18 -7.77
CA PRO A 100 -4.98 9.46 -6.75
C PRO A 100 -4.59 10.64 -5.85
N LEU A 101 -3.30 10.88 -5.60
CA LEU A 101 -2.85 12.05 -4.84
C LEU A 101 -3.27 13.36 -5.52
N LEU A 102 -3.08 13.47 -6.83
CA LEU A 102 -3.53 14.64 -7.61
C LEU A 102 -5.03 14.84 -7.48
N ALA A 103 -5.83 13.77 -7.61
CA ALA A 103 -7.28 13.83 -7.46
C ALA A 103 -7.72 14.27 -6.05
N ILE A 104 -7.02 13.79 -5.02
CA ILE A 104 -7.28 14.21 -3.64
C ILE A 104 -6.97 15.69 -3.44
N LEU A 105 -5.81 16.16 -3.93
CA LEU A 105 -5.37 17.54 -3.74
C LEU A 105 -6.23 18.56 -4.53
N GLU A 106 -6.89 18.16 -5.60
CA GLU A 106 -7.92 18.98 -6.26
C GLU A 106 -9.14 19.20 -5.36
N ARG A 107 -9.52 18.21 -4.55
CA ARG A 107 -10.68 18.25 -3.63
C ARG A 107 -10.34 18.86 -2.27
N ASP A 108 -9.12 18.63 -1.79
CA ASP A 108 -8.60 19.14 -0.52
C ASP A 108 -7.09 19.46 -0.65
N PRO A 109 -6.73 20.71 -1.00
CA PRO A 109 -5.32 21.09 -1.17
C PRO A 109 -4.45 20.91 0.06
N ASN A 110 -5.05 20.81 1.24
CA ASN A 110 -4.36 20.60 2.51
C ASN A 110 -4.46 19.16 3.02
N ALA A 111 -4.91 18.22 2.20
CA ALA A 111 -5.11 16.83 2.57
C ALA A 111 -3.89 16.22 3.27
N ARG A 112 -4.15 15.44 4.32
CA ARG A 112 -3.24 14.44 4.85
C ARG A 112 -3.62 13.10 4.24
N VAL A 113 -2.65 12.28 3.88
CA VAL A 113 -2.89 11.05 3.13
C VAL A 113 -2.27 9.86 3.84
N LEU A 114 -3.06 8.80 3.99
CA LEU A 114 -2.59 7.46 4.32
C LEU A 114 -2.48 6.64 3.03
N ILE A 115 -1.34 6.01 2.81
CA ILE A 115 -1.14 5.05 1.72
C ILE A 115 -1.21 3.66 2.31
N LEU A 116 -2.10 2.82 1.77
CA LEU A 116 -2.34 1.45 2.24
C LEU A 116 -2.30 0.47 1.05
N PRO A 117 -1.43 -0.55 1.10
CA PRO A 117 -1.52 -1.66 0.15
C PRO A 117 -2.81 -2.48 0.35
N ALA A 118 -3.39 -2.93 -0.76
CA ALA A 118 -4.62 -3.73 -0.75
C ALA A 118 -4.36 -5.25 -0.70
N ASP A 119 -3.11 -5.66 -0.56
CA ASP A 119 -2.68 -7.05 -0.73
C ASP A 119 -1.95 -7.62 0.50
N HIS A 120 -2.04 -6.91 1.63
CA HIS A 120 -1.48 -7.31 2.91
C HIS A 120 -2.54 -7.92 3.83
N ALA A 121 -2.11 -8.86 4.67
CA ALA A 121 -2.92 -9.42 5.74
C ALA A 121 -2.36 -9.03 7.12
N VAL A 122 -3.25 -8.99 8.11
CA VAL A 122 -2.94 -8.61 9.49
C VAL A 122 -3.83 -9.43 10.43
N GLU A 123 -3.26 -9.97 11.49
CA GLU A 123 -4.01 -10.71 12.52
C GLU A 123 -4.66 -9.74 13.52
N GLU A 124 -3.86 -8.81 14.05
CA GLU A 124 -4.30 -7.86 15.07
C GLU A 124 -4.58 -6.47 14.48
N GLU A 125 -5.70 -6.35 13.77
CA GLU A 125 -6.14 -5.09 13.12
C GLU A 125 -6.20 -3.91 14.11
N THR A 126 -6.54 -4.15 15.37
CA THR A 126 -6.59 -3.09 16.40
C THR A 126 -5.21 -2.48 16.67
N VAL A 127 -4.15 -3.31 16.67
CA VAL A 127 -2.76 -2.84 16.85
C VAL A 127 -2.36 -1.97 15.67
N LEU A 128 -2.64 -2.44 14.45
CA LEU A 128 -2.31 -1.69 13.23
C LEU A 128 -3.11 -0.39 13.12
N ARG A 129 -4.40 -0.40 13.44
CA ARG A 129 -5.27 0.79 13.44
C ARG A 129 -4.73 1.88 14.35
N ARG A 130 -4.34 1.53 15.59
CA ARG A 130 -3.72 2.49 16.53
C ARG A 130 -2.42 3.09 15.98
N ALA A 131 -1.62 2.27 15.30
CA ALA A 131 -0.38 2.74 14.67
C ALA A 131 -0.67 3.70 13.49
N LEU A 132 -1.70 3.43 12.68
CA LEU A 132 -2.15 4.33 11.61
C LEU A 132 -2.69 5.66 12.16
N GLU A 133 -3.50 5.63 13.22
CA GLU A 133 -3.96 6.84 13.93
C GLU A 133 -2.76 7.67 14.41
N ARG A 134 -1.78 6.99 15.03
CA ARG A 134 -0.54 7.63 15.49
C ARG A 134 0.27 8.23 14.35
N ALA A 135 0.45 7.49 13.23
CA ALA A 135 1.17 8.00 12.07
C ALA A 135 0.47 9.23 11.44
N ALA A 136 -0.85 9.21 11.36
CA ALA A 136 -1.63 10.35 10.88
C ALA A 136 -1.48 11.58 11.78
N TRP A 137 -1.37 11.38 13.10
CA TRP A 137 -1.10 12.44 14.06
C TRP A 137 0.32 12.99 13.90
N VAL A 138 1.35 12.13 13.86
CA VAL A 138 2.75 12.55 13.68
C VAL A 138 2.93 13.30 12.35
N ALA A 139 2.31 12.83 11.26
CA ALA A 139 2.33 13.52 9.97
C ALA A 139 1.64 14.91 9.99
N ALA A 140 0.75 15.16 10.94
CA ALA A 140 0.16 16.48 11.15
C ALA A 140 1.13 17.41 11.89
N GLU A 141 1.81 16.89 12.92
CA GLU A 141 2.79 17.64 13.74
C GLU A 141 4.13 17.87 13.00
N ARG A 142 4.49 16.94 12.11
CA ARG A 142 5.73 16.97 11.29
C ARG A 142 5.38 17.02 9.81
N PRO A 143 4.89 18.19 9.33
CA PRO A 143 4.33 18.30 7.99
C PRO A 143 5.35 18.11 6.85
N ASP A 144 6.61 18.23 7.13
CA ASP A 144 7.76 18.15 6.23
C ASP A 144 8.29 16.73 6.02
N ALA A 145 7.86 15.77 6.83
CA ALA A 145 8.36 14.40 6.80
C ALA A 145 7.26 13.37 6.61
N PRO A 146 7.32 12.52 5.58
CA PRO A 146 6.50 11.30 5.53
C PRO A 146 6.84 10.35 6.68
N VAL A 147 5.82 9.72 7.23
CA VAL A 147 5.90 8.80 8.36
C VAL A 147 5.60 7.39 7.89
N LEU A 148 6.60 6.52 7.94
CA LEU A 148 6.48 5.10 7.63
C LEU A 148 6.00 4.33 8.86
N LEU A 149 5.26 3.24 8.67
CA LEU A 149 5.01 2.25 9.70
C LEU A 149 5.98 1.09 9.51
N GLY A 150 6.93 0.95 10.43
CA GLY A 150 7.89 -0.14 10.45
C GLY A 150 7.40 -1.25 11.36
N ILE A 151 7.15 -2.44 10.80
CA ILE A 151 6.70 -3.60 11.58
C ILE A 151 7.91 -4.21 12.31
N THR A 152 7.74 -4.51 13.59
CA THR A 152 8.74 -5.26 14.36
C THR A 152 8.92 -6.64 13.71
N PRO A 153 10.13 -6.97 13.23
CA PRO A 153 10.35 -8.21 12.50
C PRO A 153 10.30 -9.43 13.44
N THR A 154 9.70 -10.49 12.95
CA THR A 154 9.68 -11.81 13.61
C THR A 154 10.68 -12.80 13.00
N SER A 155 11.26 -12.42 11.84
CA SER A 155 12.28 -13.20 11.14
C SER A 155 13.19 -12.30 10.31
N ALA A 156 14.35 -12.80 9.88
CA ALA A 156 15.27 -12.08 9.00
C ALA A 156 14.91 -12.32 7.52
N ASP A 157 13.74 -11.83 7.10
CA ASP A 157 13.24 -11.99 5.74
C ASP A 157 13.99 -11.06 4.77
N GLY A 158 14.76 -11.63 3.86
CA GLY A 158 15.55 -10.89 2.87
C GLY A 158 14.77 -10.41 1.65
N ASP A 159 13.52 -10.83 1.49
CA ASP A 159 12.62 -10.44 0.39
C ASP A 159 11.71 -9.26 0.74
N LEU A 160 11.79 -8.77 1.98
CA LEU A 160 11.10 -7.56 2.43
C LEU A 160 12.03 -6.34 2.37
N GLY A 161 11.43 -5.16 2.25
CA GLY A 161 12.12 -3.90 2.50
C GLY A 161 12.37 -3.69 4.01
N TRP A 162 13.45 -3.03 4.36
CA TRP A 162 13.83 -2.73 5.73
C TRP A 162 14.04 -1.24 5.94
N VAL A 163 13.62 -0.76 7.11
CA VAL A 163 13.81 0.63 7.56
C VAL A 163 14.73 0.63 8.77
N VAL A 164 15.85 1.32 8.67
CA VAL A 164 16.82 1.48 9.76
C VAL A 164 16.48 2.78 10.51
N PRO A 165 16.10 2.71 11.79
CA PRO A 165 15.84 3.90 12.58
C PRO A 165 17.15 4.56 13.00
N ALA A 166 17.21 5.89 12.98
CA ALA A 166 18.31 6.68 13.54
C ALA A 166 18.02 7.04 14.99
N GLY A 167 18.99 6.82 15.86
CA GLY A 167 19.01 7.31 17.25
C GLY A 167 17.79 6.93 18.09
N GLN A 168 17.54 7.76 19.12
CA GLN A 168 16.36 7.60 19.98
C GLN A 168 15.11 8.18 19.33
N PRO A 169 13.91 7.67 19.67
CA PRO A 169 12.66 8.22 19.16
C PRO A 169 12.46 9.65 19.67
N ASP A 170 11.98 10.49 18.78
CA ASP A 170 11.51 11.85 19.09
C ASP A 170 10.00 11.89 18.88
N ALA A 171 9.24 12.19 19.93
CA ALA A 171 7.77 12.21 19.92
C ALA A 171 7.13 10.95 19.27
N ASP A 172 7.60 9.76 19.68
CA ASP A 172 7.14 8.43 19.25
C ASP A 172 7.47 8.04 17.80
N SER A 173 8.37 8.74 17.13
CA SER A 173 8.89 8.35 15.82
C SER A 173 10.39 8.52 15.77
N HIS A 174 11.06 7.72 14.97
CA HIS A 174 12.49 7.86 14.69
C HIS A 174 12.69 8.57 13.35
N ALA A 175 13.79 9.33 13.23
CA ALA A 175 14.31 9.62 11.91
C ALA A 175 14.74 8.32 11.22
N VAL A 176 14.74 8.29 9.91
CA VAL A 176 15.21 7.14 9.14
C VAL A 176 16.67 7.36 8.76
N GLU A 177 17.54 6.41 9.14
CA GLU A 177 18.95 6.41 8.74
C GLU A 177 19.11 5.84 7.33
N ALA A 178 18.45 4.71 7.07
CA ALA A 178 18.52 4.05 5.77
C ALA A 178 17.22 3.29 5.45
N PHE A 179 16.97 3.18 4.16
CA PHE A 179 15.95 2.32 3.59
C PHE A 179 16.64 1.29 2.70
N VAL A 180 16.43 0.00 2.98
CA VAL A 180 17.12 -1.11 2.29
C VAL A 180 16.07 -2.03 1.67
N GLU A 181 15.96 -2.00 0.35
CA GLU A 181 14.99 -2.82 -0.38
C GLU A 181 15.59 -4.20 -0.67
N LYS A 182 14.92 -5.25 -0.21
CA LYS A 182 15.25 -6.67 -0.46
C LYS A 182 16.74 -7.00 -0.30
N PRO A 183 17.30 -6.85 0.90
CA PRO A 183 18.74 -6.95 1.14
C PRO A 183 19.32 -8.37 0.98
N GLY A 184 18.48 -9.38 0.86
CA GLY A 184 18.87 -10.78 0.95
C GLY A 184 19.09 -11.23 2.41
N PRO A 185 19.24 -12.56 2.64
CA PRO A 185 19.11 -13.15 3.98
C PRO A 185 20.26 -12.77 4.95
N GLU A 186 21.47 -12.56 4.46
CA GLU A 186 22.61 -12.24 5.34
C GLU A 186 22.51 -10.79 5.86
N ILE A 187 22.21 -9.85 4.98
CA ILE A 187 22.04 -8.44 5.35
C ILE A 187 20.78 -8.29 6.22
N ALA A 188 19.69 -9.00 5.91
CA ALA A 188 18.47 -8.99 6.71
C ALA A 188 18.71 -9.42 8.16
N ARG A 189 19.56 -10.44 8.40
CA ARG A 189 19.95 -10.85 9.77
C ARG A 189 20.68 -9.72 10.52
N ARG A 190 21.61 -9.04 9.85
CA ARG A 190 22.32 -7.90 10.44
C ARG A 190 21.38 -6.74 10.74
N LEU A 191 20.49 -6.41 9.82
CA LEU A 191 19.47 -5.36 10.00
C LEU A 191 18.55 -5.66 11.18
N MET A 192 18.04 -6.91 11.27
CA MET A 192 17.21 -7.33 12.38
C MET A 192 17.94 -7.19 13.73
N SER A 193 19.19 -7.66 13.80
CA SER A 193 20.02 -7.54 15.03
C SER A 193 20.32 -6.10 15.41
N ALA A 194 20.38 -5.19 14.42
CA ALA A 194 20.55 -3.75 14.62
C ALA A 194 19.24 -3.00 14.97
N GLY A 195 18.12 -3.71 15.12
CA GLY A 195 16.84 -3.12 15.50
C GLY A 195 16.09 -2.46 14.34
N ALA A 196 16.44 -2.77 13.08
CA ALA A 196 15.68 -2.34 11.92
C ALA A 196 14.28 -2.98 11.90
N MET A 197 13.37 -2.42 11.13
CA MET A 197 11.97 -2.82 11.01
C MET A 197 11.65 -3.20 9.57
N TRP A 198 10.69 -4.08 9.36
CA TRP A 198 10.15 -4.31 8.03
C TRP A 198 9.39 -3.09 7.52
N ASN A 199 9.60 -2.73 6.26
CA ASN A 199 8.77 -1.76 5.57
C ASN A 199 7.41 -2.35 5.25
N SER A 200 6.37 -1.85 5.90
CA SER A 200 4.99 -2.29 5.63
C SER A 200 4.36 -1.63 4.41
N PHE A 201 5.03 -0.67 3.79
CA PHE A 201 4.43 0.21 2.77
C PHE A 201 3.19 1.00 3.25
N LEU A 202 2.97 1.07 4.57
CA LEU A 202 1.96 1.92 5.19
C LEU A 202 2.60 3.26 5.52
N ILE A 203 2.05 4.35 4.98
CA ILE A 203 2.69 5.67 5.02
C ILE A 203 1.65 6.74 5.33
N ALA A 204 1.96 7.62 6.26
CA ALA A 204 1.18 8.84 6.53
C ALA A 204 1.99 10.07 6.13
N THR A 205 1.38 11.01 5.44
CA THR A 205 2.07 12.24 5.01
C THR A 205 1.09 13.37 4.70
N ARG A 206 1.57 14.61 4.62
CA ARG A 206 0.82 15.66 3.94
C ARG A 206 0.89 15.47 2.43
N GLY A 207 -0.21 15.70 1.73
CA GLY A 207 -0.25 15.58 0.28
C GLY A 207 0.75 16.51 -0.41
N SER A 208 0.91 17.76 0.07
CA SER A 208 1.90 18.72 -0.46
C SER A 208 3.33 18.23 -0.28
N THR A 209 3.67 17.63 0.86
CA THR A 209 5.00 17.07 1.11
C THR A 209 5.31 15.92 0.16
N LEU A 210 4.34 15.04 -0.05
CA LEU A 210 4.48 13.96 -1.01
C LEU A 210 4.64 14.48 -2.44
N MET A 211 3.90 15.53 -2.83
CA MET A 211 4.07 16.20 -4.13
C MET A 211 5.48 16.78 -4.31
N HIS A 212 6.04 17.41 -3.27
CA HIS A 212 7.42 17.91 -3.31
C HIS A 212 8.44 16.78 -3.50
N LEU A 213 8.25 15.63 -2.85
CA LEU A 213 9.11 14.46 -3.05
C LEU A 213 9.02 13.91 -4.48
N PHE A 214 7.82 13.84 -5.06
CA PHE A 214 7.65 13.47 -6.46
C PHE A 214 8.34 14.45 -7.39
N ALA A 215 8.16 15.76 -7.18
CA ALA A 215 8.83 16.78 -7.98
C ALA A 215 10.35 16.70 -7.91
N ARG A 216 10.91 16.37 -6.74
CA ARG A 216 12.35 16.28 -6.52
C ARG A 216 12.98 15.00 -7.09
N HIS A 217 12.37 13.84 -6.83
CA HIS A 217 12.97 12.54 -7.14
C HIS A 217 12.45 11.91 -8.44
N LEU A 218 11.26 12.30 -8.89
CA LEU A 218 10.61 11.81 -10.11
C LEU A 218 10.05 12.97 -10.95
N PRO A 219 10.89 13.98 -11.31
CA PRO A 219 10.42 15.23 -11.92
C PRO A 219 9.68 15.03 -13.25
N GLU A 220 10.11 14.10 -14.07
CA GLU A 220 9.45 13.80 -15.35
C GLU A 220 8.04 13.22 -15.13
N LEU A 221 7.92 12.21 -14.23
CA LEU A 221 6.64 11.62 -13.90
C LEU A 221 5.69 12.66 -13.30
N HIS A 222 6.21 13.47 -12.36
CA HIS A 222 5.46 14.55 -11.73
C HIS A 222 4.94 15.54 -12.76
N ALA A 223 5.80 16.09 -13.63
CA ALA A 223 5.44 17.09 -14.60
C ALA A 223 4.39 16.58 -15.60
N ARG A 224 4.57 15.36 -16.12
CA ARG A 224 3.64 14.75 -17.07
C ARG A 224 2.26 14.48 -16.46
N LEU A 225 2.19 13.99 -15.21
CA LEU A 225 0.91 13.73 -14.57
C LEU A 225 0.23 15.01 -14.07
N ALA A 226 0.97 16.01 -13.59
CA ALA A 226 0.43 17.31 -13.19
C ALA A 226 -0.12 18.10 -14.37
N ALA A 227 0.38 17.87 -15.59
CA ALA A 227 -0.12 18.50 -16.82
C ALA A 227 -1.40 17.84 -17.37
N LEU A 228 -1.83 16.70 -16.83
CA LEU A 228 -3.09 16.06 -17.26
C LEU A 228 -4.28 16.98 -16.92
N PRO A 229 -5.29 17.05 -17.80
CA PRO A 229 -6.51 17.80 -17.50
C PRO A 229 -7.10 17.43 -16.15
N ARG A 230 -7.53 18.41 -15.37
CA ARG A 230 -8.11 18.28 -14.02
C ARG A 230 -9.47 17.57 -13.98
N VAL A 231 -9.76 16.72 -14.93
CA VAL A 231 -11.05 16.01 -15.08
C VAL A 231 -10.98 14.64 -14.42
N LEU A 232 -10.53 14.58 -13.15
CA LEU A 232 -10.53 13.33 -12.40
C LEU A 232 -11.90 13.03 -11.76
N ALA A 233 -12.81 13.98 -11.78
CA ALA A 233 -14.08 13.93 -11.06
C ALA A 233 -15.26 13.30 -11.81
N SER A 234 -15.14 12.92 -13.08
CA SER A 234 -16.33 12.59 -13.88
C SER A 234 -16.17 11.43 -14.86
N GLY A 235 -15.50 10.34 -14.46
CA GLY A 235 -15.48 9.12 -15.31
C GLY A 235 -14.87 9.29 -16.71
N THR A 236 -14.23 10.40 -17.00
CA THR A 236 -13.60 10.68 -18.28
C THR A 236 -12.41 9.75 -18.46
N LYS A 237 -12.42 8.96 -19.52
CA LYS A 237 -11.30 8.10 -19.92
C LYS A 237 -10.06 8.98 -20.05
N ARG A 238 -9.05 8.72 -19.24
CA ARG A 238 -7.77 9.41 -19.32
C ARG A 238 -7.13 9.17 -20.68
N PRO A 239 -6.31 10.10 -21.20
CA PRO A 239 -5.57 9.87 -22.43
C PRO A 239 -4.66 8.65 -22.24
N ILE A 240 -5.07 7.50 -22.76
CA ILE A 240 -4.32 6.23 -22.67
C ILE A 240 -2.90 6.44 -23.19
N GLU A 241 -2.76 7.22 -24.27
CA GLU A 241 -1.49 7.53 -24.89
C GLU A 241 -0.50 8.22 -23.95
N THR A 242 -0.94 9.21 -23.17
CA THR A 242 -0.09 9.91 -22.20
C THR A 242 0.38 8.95 -21.10
N LEU A 243 -0.52 8.13 -20.56
CA LEU A 243 -0.15 7.16 -19.52
C LEU A 243 0.67 5.99 -20.08
N ALA A 244 0.44 5.59 -21.34
CA ALA A 244 1.20 4.54 -22.00
C ALA A 244 2.67 4.95 -22.24
N SER A 245 2.95 6.24 -22.44
CA SER A 245 4.30 6.78 -22.64
C SER A 245 5.09 7.01 -21.34
N LEU A 246 4.46 6.87 -20.17
CA LEU A 246 5.15 7.05 -18.89
C LEU A 246 6.13 5.89 -18.62
N PRO A 247 7.30 6.20 -18.07
CA PRO A 247 8.19 5.15 -17.56
C PRO A 247 7.55 4.48 -16.34
N SER A 248 7.75 3.15 -16.22
CA SER A 248 7.39 2.46 -14.99
C SER A 248 8.35 2.87 -13.87
N ARG A 249 7.83 3.31 -12.72
CA ARG A 249 8.61 3.77 -11.58
C ARG A 249 8.16 3.09 -10.30
N ASP A 250 9.12 2.58 -9.53
CA ASP A 250 8.88 2.00 -8.22
C ASP A 250 8.99 3.07 -7.13
N PHE A 251 7.95 3.18 -6.30
CA PHE A 251 7.89 4.21 -5.27
C PHE A 251 8.93 3.99 -4.16
N SER A 252 9.17 2.75 -3.74
CA SER A 252 10.17 2.46 -2.71
C SER A 252 11.58 2.72 -3.21
N HIS A 253 11.91 2.17 -4.37
CA HIS A 253 13.26 2.28 -4.94
C HIS A 253 13.55 3.70 -5.43
N ASP A 254 12.64 4.29 -6.23
CA ASP A 254 12.93 5.52 -6.97
C ASP A 254 12.63 6.79 -6.15
N LEU A 255 11.83 6.69 -5.05
CA LEU A 255 11.49 7.85 -4.23
C LEU A 255 11.85 7.67 -2.76
N LEU A 256 11.43 6.59 -2.06
CA LEU A 256 11.69 6.45 -0.63
C LEU A 256 13.18 6.26 -0.33
N THR A 257 13.88 5.44 -1.10
CA THR A 257 15.32 5.19 -0.91
C THR A 257 16.15 6.48 -0.99
N PRO A 258 16.05 7.31 -2.04
CA PRO A 258 16.82 8.57 -2.10
C PRO A 258 16.30 9.64 -1.13
N ALA A 259 15.07 9.52 -0.63
CA ALA A 259 14.50 10.44 0.35
C ALA A 259 14.72 10.02 1.81
N ALA A 260 15.39 8.91 2.08
CA ALA A 260 15.45 8.24 3.40
C ALA A 260 15.74 9.21 4.56
N ALA A 261 16.72 10.10 4.43
CA ALA A 261 17.08 11.08 5.46
C ALA A 261 15.96 12.08 5.82
N GLY A 262 14.96 12.25 4.94
CA GLY A 262 13.79 13.11 5.18
C GLY A 262 12.56 12.35 5.70
N LEU A 263 12.68 11.04 5.93
CA LEU A 263 11.57 10.21 6.40
C LEU A 263 11.59 10.03 7.91
N ARG A 264 10.45 9.69 8.45
CA ARG A 264 10.30 9.20 9.81
C ARG A 264 9.69 7.81 9.83
N VAL A 265 9.91 7.07 10.90
CA VAL A 265 9.32 5.75 11.08
C VAL A 265 8.76 5.60 12.49
N ILE A 266 7.55 5.02 12.58
CA ILE A 266 6.93 4.58 13.82
C ILE A 266 7.10 3.06 13.91
N ARG A 267 7.59 2.57 15.04
CA ARG A 267 7.65 1.14 15.31
C ARG A 267 6.24 0.61 15.62
N VAL A 268 5.81 -0.36 14.85
CA VAL A 268 4.58 -1.12 15.09
C VAL A 268 4.95 -2.44 15.76
N PRO A 269 4.34 -2.80 16.89
CA PRO A 269 4.51 -4.13 17.48
C PRO A 269 4.19 -5.24 16.48
N ALA A 270 4.71 -6.44 16.71
CA ALA A 270 4.30 -7.60 15.92
C ALA A 270 2.78 -7.76 16.02
N CYS A 271 2.10 -7.78 14.89
CA CYS A 271 0.64 -7.84 14.79
C CYS A 271 0.16 -8.87 13.76
N GLY A 272 0.98 -9.87 13.46
CA GLY A 272 0.68 -10.86 12.42
C GLY A 272 0.61 -10.25 11.02
N TRP A 273 1.31 -9.15 10.78
CA TRP A 273 1.38 -8.53 9.46
C TRP A 273 2.19 -9.37 8.48
N THR A 274 1.66 -9.54 7.28
CA THR A 274 2.36 -10.13 6.13
C THR A 274 1.95 -9.46 4.83
N ASP A 275 2.88 -9.32 3.88
CA ASP A 275 2.62 -8.79 2.54
C ASP A 275 2.01 -9.85 1.60
N LEU A 276 1.91 -11.11 2.04
CA LEU A 276 1.49 -12.25 1.21
C LEU A 276 2.24 -12.29 -0.15
N GLY A 277 3.52 -11.92 -0.14
CA GLY A 277 4.29 -11.69 -1.36
C GLY A 277 4.93 -12.93 -1.97
N THR A 278 4.96 -14.05 -1.25
CA THR A 278 5.52 -15.33 -1.70
C THR A 278 4.59 -16.50 -1.39
N PRO A 279 4.68 -17.63 -2.12
CA PRO A 279 3.93 -18.83 -1.79
C PRO A 279 4.14 -19.30 -0.34
N ALA A 280 5.38 -19.21 0.16
CA ALA A 280 5.69 -19.61 1.53
C ALA A 280 4.92 -18.77 2.57
N ARG A 281 4.90 -17.44 2.42
CA ARG A 281 4.13 -16.54 3.32
C ARG A 281 2.63 -16.75 3.18
N LEU A 282 2.14 -17.00 1.97
CA LEU A 282 0.74 -17.34 1.75
C LEU A 282 0.38 -18.66 2.45
N PHE A 283 1.18 -19.71 2.31
CA PHE A 283 0.90 -20.99 2.94
C PHE A 283 0.95 -20.93 4.48
N VAL A 284 1.89 -20.18 5.05
CA VAL A 284 1.90 -19.92 6.49
C VAL A 284 0.62 -19.23 6.93
N TRP A 285 0.18 -18.20 6.21
CA TRP A 285 -1.09 -17.50 6.50
C TRP A 285 -2.29 -18.44 6.40
N LEU A 286 -2.38 -19.25 5.34
CA LEU A 286 -3.48 -20.19 5.13
C LEU A 286 -3.51 -21.32 6.19
N ALA A 287 -2.36 -21.77 6.67
CA ALA A 287 -2.29 -22.80 7.71
C ALA A 287 -2.86 -22.30 9.05
N THR A 288 -2.79 -21.02 9.33
CA THR A 288 -3.30 -20.42 10.58
C THR A 288 -4.71 -19.85 10.46
N HIS A 289 -5.11 -19.41 9.27
CA HIS A 289 -6.36 -18.64 9.06
C HIS A 289 -7.27 -19.26 7.97
N GLY A 290 -6.80 -20.28 7.25
CA GLY A 290 -7.60 -20.96 6.24
C GLY A 290 -8.75 -21.75 6.88
N ALA A 291 -9.92 -21.78 6.24
CA ALA A 291 -10.94 -22.74 6.59
C ALA A 291 -10.36 -24.16 6.43
N PRO A 292 -10.69 -25.12 7.30
CA PRO A 292 -10.30 -26.51 7.10
C PRO A 292 -10.73 -26.92 5.69
N VAL A 293 -9.79 -27.40 4.89
CA VAL A 293 -10.13 -28.05 3.62
C VAL A 293 -10.94 -29.28 4.04
N GLU A 294 -12.26 -29.24 3.86
CA GLU A 294 -13.07 -30.45 3.95
C GLU A 294 -12.43 -31.44 2.97
N ALA A 295 -11.79 -32.45 3.51
CA ALA A 295 -11.32 -33.57 2.72
C ALA A 295 -12.56 -34.16 2.05
N GLY A 296 -12.76 -33.81 0.79
CA GLY A 296 -13.83 -34.34 -0.02
C GLY A 296 -13.77 -35.86 0.07
N GLY A 297 -14.71 -36.42 0.81
CA GLY A 297 -14.88 -37.84 0.91
C GLY A 297 -15.11 -38.40 -0.49
N SER A 298 -14.11 -39.08 -1.03
CA SER A 298 -14.30 -40.00 -2.11
C SER A 298 -15.04 -41.20 -1.52
N GLU A 299 -16.34 -41.17 -1.43
CA GLU A 299 -17.13 -42.41 -1.45
C GLU A 299 -17.04 -42.97 -2.86
N LEU A 300 -16.11 -43.88 -3.00
CA LEU A 300 -16.18 -44.94 -4.03
C LEU A 300 -17.17 -45.98 -3.52
N ALA A 301 -18.34 -45.99 -4.11
CA ALA A 301 -19.25 -47.12 -4.17
C ALA A 301 -19.40 -47.55 -5.63
#